data_3bd43c152bf57fcc2de1d25a8e2b814a
#
_entry.id   3bd43c152bf57fcc2de1d25a8e2b814a
#
_cell.length_a   1.000
_cell.length_b   1.000
_cell.length_c   1.000
_cell.angle_alpha   90.00
_cell.angle_beta   90.00
_cell.angle_gamma   90.00
#
_symmetry.space_group_name_H-M   'P 1'
#
loop_
_entity.id
_entity.type
_entity.pdbx_description
1 polymer ?
#
loop_
_entity_poly.entity_id
_entity_poly.type
_entity_poly.pdbx_seq_one_letter_code
_entity_poly.pdbx_strand_id
1 'polypeptide(L)'
;MRQSDCLNCHATETPLVGPSFVAIADKYRGVKDAPETLNKKIRLGGGGVWGQVPMLAHPQHTVDEVAFMLRWILALEKGKGGPSITRGLAGEVTAPKADKAGQFVLEATYTDAGAAPAGSLGGKATVALRTRRIEAESAELNGPKNTGKTVGSTNHGHTLKFANLNLTDSQSLTVFASAGGGSKGSKVEVRLDAPDGPLLGTVDITHTGEWSKFAENKAPLTASTGRHNVYLVLVNPGKGGLMNIDWVQFNP
;
A
#
# COMPACT_ATOMS: atom_id res chain seq x y z
N MET A 1 -14.32 2.52 13.44
CA MET A 1 -14.05 3.93 13.74
C MET A 1 -14.80 4.90 12.83
N ARG A 2 -14.87 4.71 11.50
CA ARG A 2 -15.54 5.66 10.59
C ARG A 2 -17.05 5.75 10.75
N GLN A 3 -17.68 4.73 11.30
CA GLN A 3 -19.11 4.71 11.65
C GLN A 3 -19.36 5.05 13.12
N SER A 4 -18.32 5.48 13.84
CA SER A 4 -18.39 5.90 15.23
C SER A 4 -18.09 7.39 15.35
N ASP A 5 -18.49 7.98 16.45
CA ASP A 5 -18.30 9.38 16.79
C ASP A 5 -16.90 9.71 17.36
N CYS A 6 -15.98 8.73 17.43
CA CYS A 6 -14.65 8.89 17.99
C CYS A 6 -13.87 10.07 17.39
N LEU A 7 -14.02 10.30 16.08
CA LEU A 7 -13.30 11.35 15.35
C LEU A 7 -13.83 12.77 15.65
N ASN A 8 -14.93 12.91 16.38
CA ASN A 8 -15.40 14.21 16.86
C ASN A 8 -14.54 14.75 18.00
N CYS A 9 -13.91 13.84 18.78
CA CYS A 9 -13.10 14.19 19.94
C CYS A 9 -11.61 13.85 19.79
N HIS A 10 -11.25 12.94 18.90
CA HIS A 10 -9.88 12.48 18.66
C HIS A 10 -9.49 12.66 17.20
N ALA A 11 -8.33 13.25 16.93
CA ALA A 11 -7.70 13.19 15.61
C ALA A 11 -6.54 12.19 15.63
N THR A 12 -6.00 11.85 14.46
CA THR A 12 -4.93 10.87 14.36
C THR A 12 -3.64 11.34 15.04
N GLU A 13 -3.17 12.55 14.70
CA GLU A 13 -1.86 13.06 15.16
C GLU A 13 -1.95 14.26 16.10
N THR A 14 -3.03 15.04 16.04
CA THR A 14 -3.21 16.25 16.85
C THR A 14 -4.29 16.05 17.91
N PRO A 15 -4.11 16.55 19.15
CA PRO A 15 -5.18 16.53 20.12
C PRO A 15 -6.33 17.45 19.69
N LEU A 16 -7.57 17.04 20.01
CA LEU A 16 -8.78 17.85 19.88
C LEU A 16 -9.39 18.07 21.26
N VAL A 17 -10.54 17.46 21.53
CA VAL A 17 -11.14 17.40 22.88
C VAL A 17 -10.42 16.37 23.72
N GLY A 18 -10.08 15.24 23.11
CA GLY A 18 -9.25 14.17 23.70
C GLY A 18 -7.85 14.11 23.11
N PRO A 19 -7.00 13.20 23.61
CA PRO A 19 -5.66 12.97 23.08
C PRO A 19 -5.71 12.47 21.65
N SER A 20 -4.65 12.72 20.87
CA SER A 20 -4.53 12.12 19.54
C SER A 20 -4.40 10.59 19.64
N PHE A 21 -4.81 9.87 18.59
CA PHE A 21 -4.66 8.41 18.57
C PHE A 21 -3.20 7.97 18.60
N VAL A 22 -2.29 8.74 17.97
CA VAL A 22 -0.84 8.50 18.06
C VAL A 22 -0.36 8.65 19.51
N ALA A 23 -0.79 9.67 20.24
CA ALA A 23 -0.42 9.83 21.65
C ALA A 23 -0.93 8.67 22.52
N ILE A 24 -2.14 8.15 22.21
CA ILE A 24 -2.68 6.96 22.88
C ILE A 24 -1.80 5.75 22.54
N ALA A 25 -1.47 5.54 21.26
CA ALA A 25 -0.59 4.45 20.84
C ALA A 25 0.77 4.50 21.56
N ASP A 26 1.41 5.67 21.58
CA ASP A 26 2.72 5.85 22.21
C ASP A 26 2.69 5.57 23.73
N LYS A 27 1.63 6.02 24.43
CA LYS A 27 1.46 5.79 25.86
C LYS A 27 1.25 4.32 26.22
N TYR A 28 0.53 3.58 25.37
CA TYR A 28 0.12 2.22 25.68
C TYR A 28 0.87 1.14 24.90
N ARG A 29 1.85 1.53 24.07
CA ARG A 29 2.69 0.60 23.31
C ARG A 29 3.51 -0.25 24.27
N GLY A 30 3.41 -1.58 24.12
CA GLY A 30 4.13 -2.54 24.98
C GLY A 30 3.51 -2.75 26.36
N VAL A 31 2.42 -2.06 26.70
CA VAL A 31 1.70 -2.30 27.96
C VAL A 31 0.82 -3.54 27.78
N LYS A 32 1.10 -4.60 28.55
CA LYS A 32 0.47 -5.94 28.39
C LYS A 32 -1.06 -5.91 28.42
N ASP A 33 -1.65 -5.16 29.36
CA ASP A 33 -3.10 -5.15 29.58
C ASP A 33 -3.79 -3.94 28.92
N ALA A 34 -3.06 -3.21 28.06
CA ALA A 34 -3.60 -2.03 27.36
C ALA A 34 -4.87 -2.32 26.54
N PRO A 35 -4.94 -3.38 25.74
CA PRO A 35 -6.15 -3.65 24.95
C PRO A 35 -7.39 -3.83 25.81
N GLU A 36 -7.30 -4.53 26.92
CA GLU A 36 -8.44 -4.75 27.82
C GLU A 36 -8.83 -3.47 28.56
N THR A 37 -7.84 -2.76 29.10
CA THR A 37 -8.05 -1.49 29.83
C THR A 37 -8.68 -0.45 28.91
N LEU A 38 -8.19 -0.30 27.69
CA LEU A 38 -8.71 0.65 26.73
C LEU A 38 -10.10 0.22 26.20
N ASN A 39 -10.37 -1.08 26.07
CA ASN A 39 -11.69 -1.58 25.74
C ASN A 39 -12.73 -1.17 26.77
N LYS A 40 -12.44 -1.41 28.05
CA LYS A 40 -13.29 -0.93 29.17
C LYS A 40 -13.46 0.59 29.13
N LYS A 41 -12.35 1.34 28.94
CA LYS A 41 -12.36 2.79 28.90
C LYS A 41 -13.26 3.35 27.79
N ILE A 42 -13.22 2.78 26.60
CA ILE A 42 -14.06 3.21 25.49
C ILE A 42 -15.52 2.93 25.79
N ARG A 43 -15.86 1.75 26.27
CA ARG A 43 -17.26 1.36 26.50
C ARG A 43 -17.90 2.02 27.73
N LEU A 44 -17.12 2.29 28.78
CA LEU A 44 -17.62 2.82 30.05
C LEU A 44 -17.31 4.31 30.25
N GLY A 45 -16.41 4.89 29.45
CA GLY A 45 -16.01 6.28 29.58
C GLY A 45 -15.11 6.55 30.78
N GLY A 46 -15.07 7.80 31.23
CA GLY A 46 -14.37 8.28 32.42
C GLY A 46 -13.21 9.22 32.13
N GLY A 47 -12.60 9.78 33.17
CA GLY A 47 -11.56 10.84 33.12
C GLY A 47 -10.24 10.47 33.79
N GLY A 48 -9.37 11.46 33.98
CA GLY A 48 -8.19 11.43 34.82
C GLY A 48 -6.87 11.05 34.18
N VAL A 49 -6.88 10.24 33.11
CA VAL A 49 -5.63 9.78 32.46
C VAL A 49 -4.99 10.83 31.56
N TRP A 50 -5.83 11.65 30.93
CA TRP A 50 -5.44 12.66 29.94
C TRP A 50 -5.91 14.08 30.30
N GLY A 51 -6.23 14.32 31.56
CA GLY A 51 -6.71 15.61 32.05
C GLY A 51 -8.09 15.54 32.68
N GLN A 52 -8.71 16.72 32.84
CA GLN A 52 -9.98 16.88 33.54
C GLN A 52 -11.21 16.51 32.68
N VAL A 53 -11.10 16.59 31.36
CA VAL A 53 -12.22 16.31 30.46
C VAL A 53 -12.49 14.81 30.41
N PRO A 54 -13.66 14.32 30.83
CA PRO A 54 -13.96 12.92 30.80
C PRO A 54 -14.31 12.48 29.35
N MET A 55 -13.86 11.28 28.99
CA MET A 55 -14.33 10.60 27.80
C MET A 55 -15.76 10.08 28.02
N LEU A 56 -16.65 10.31 27.07
CA LEU A 56 -17.99 9.76 27.09
C LEU A 56 -17.96 8.23 26.94
N ALA A 57 -18.96 7.57 27.52
CA ALA A 57 -19.15 6.12 27.33
C ALA A 57 -19.72 5.83 25.94
N HIS A 58 -19.25 4.72 25.33
CA HIS A 58 -19.71 4.23 24.02
C HIS A 58 -20.25 2.80 24.13
N PRO A 59 -21.33 2.58 24.89
CA PRO A 59 -21.90 1.25 25.18
C PRO A 59 -22.50 0.59 23.92
N GLN A 60 -22.74 1.36 22.86
CA GLN A 60 -23.25 0.88 21.57
C GLN A 60 -22.23 -0.02 20.82
N HIS A 61 -20.93 0.06 21.17
CA HIS A 61 -19.92 -0.79 20.55
C HIS A 61 -19.70 -2.08 21.33
N THR A 62 -19.65 -3.19 20.61
CA THR A 62 -19.30 -4.49 21.18
C THR A 62 -17.84 -4.59 21.59
N VAL A 63 -17.50 -5.55 22.43
CA VAL A 63 -16.10 -5.82 22.84
C VAL A 63 -15.20 -6.06 21.62
N ASP A 64 -15.71 -6.82 20.64
CA ASP A 64 -14.94 -7.20 19.43
C ASP A 64 -14.74 -6.02 18.49
N GLU A 65 -15.75 -5.17 18.29
CA GLU A 65 -15.61 -3.94 17.51
C GLU A 65 -14.57 -3.01 18.12
N VAL A 66 -14.61 -2.81 19.43
CA VAL A 66 -13.61 -2.00 20.13
C VAL A 66 -12.22 -2.64 20.05
N ALA A 67 -12.11 -3.96 20.19
CA ALA A 67 -10.83 -4.66 20.04
C ALA A 67 -10.24 -4.48 18.62
N PHE A 68 -11.10 -4.48 17.59
CA PHE A 68 -10.66 -4.18 16.23
C PHE A 68 -10.17 -2.74 16.07
N MET A 69 -10.89 -1.76 16.65
CA MET A 69 -10.49 -0.36 16.65
C MET A 69 -9.16 -0.16 17.38
N LEU A 70 -8.97 -0.81 18.53
CA LEU A 70 -7.75 -0.71 19.32
C LEU A 70 -6.53 -1.28 18.61
N ARG A 71 -6.67 -2.37 17.86
CA ARG A 71 -5.57 -2.89 17.02
C ARG A 71 -5.06 -1.84 16.04
N TRP A 72 -5.97 -1.09 15.42
CA TRP A 72 -5.58 0.01 14.54
C TRP A 72 -4.94 1.17 15.31
N ILE A 73 -5.54 1.61 16.43
CA ILE A 73 -5.01 2.71 17.25
C ILE A 73 -3.60 2.38 17.74
N LEU A 74 -3.39 1.21 18.35
CA LEU A 74 -2.12 0.83 18.95
C LEU A 74 -1.01 0.55 17.91
N ALA A 75 -1.36 0.36 16.65
CA ALA A 75 -0.42 0.23 15.55
C ALA A 75 0.04 1.58 14.97
N LEU A 76 -0.54 2.71 15.39
CA LEU A 76 -0.16 4.02 14.89
C LEU A 76 1.22 4.43 15.39
N GLU A 77 2.01 5.03 14.50
CA GLU A 77 3.32 5.61 14.81
C GLU A 77 3.36 7.06 14.32
N LYS A 78 4.02 7.92 15.10
CA LYS A 78 4.17 9.33 14.75
C LYS A 78 4.91 9.49 13.41
N GLY A 79 4.36 10.30 12.51
CA GLY A 79 4.97 10.57 11.21
C GLY A 79 4.85 9.46 10.17
N LYS A 80 4.22 8.33 10.50
CA LYS A 80 3.96 7.23 9.53
C LYS A 80 2.54 7.26 8.93
N GLY A 81 1.89 8.43 8.96
CA GLY A 81 0.66 8.70 8.25
C GLY A 81 -0.52 7.80 8.65
N GLY A 82 -1.31 8.25 9.59
CA GLY A 82 -2.68 7.76 9.74
C GLY A 82 -3.55 8.29 8.57
N PRO A 83 -4.79 7.78 8.42
CA PRO A 83 -5.67 8.26 7.38
C PRO A 83 -5.93 9.77 7.53
N SER A 84 -5.55 10.54 6.52
CA SER A 84 -5.97 11.94 6.40
C SER A 84 -7.44 11.98 6.01
N ILE A 85 -8.24 12.75 6.75
CA ILE A 85 -9.68 12.90 6.47
C ILE A 85 -9.93 14.31 6.01
N THR A 86 -10.43 14.46 4.79
CA THR A 86 -10.91 15.75 4.24
C THR A 86 -12.42 15.65 4.06
N ARG A 87 -13.15 16.72 4.42
CA ARG A 87 -14.59 16.80 4.24
C ARG A 87 -14.91 17.74 3.08
N GLY A 88 -15.85 17.36 2.23
CA GLY A 88 -16.32 18.14 1.09
C GLY A 88 -16.92 17.25 0.01
N LEU A 89 -17.63 17.88 -0.93
CA LEU A 89 -18.20 17.19 -2.10
C LEU A 89 -17.17 16.98 -3.22
N ALA A 90 -16.09 17.74 -3.20
CA ALA A 90 -14.97 17.63 -4.12
C ALA A 90 -13.71 18.16 -3.45
N GLY A 91 -12.53 17.72 -3.88
CA GLY A 91 -11.26 18.17 -3.35
C GLY A 91 -10.09 17.41 -3.97
N GLU A 92 -8.89 17.91 -3.72
CA GLU A 92 -7.65 17.27 -4.09
C GLU A 92 -6.97 16.68 -2.85
N VAL A 93 -6.43 15.48 -2.98
CA VAL A 93 -5.66 14.84 -1.93
C VAL A 93 -4.27 14.53 -2.50
N THR A 94 -3.24 15.12 -1.90
CA THR A 94 -1.86 14.79 -2.24
C THR A 94 -1.41 13.59 -1.41
N ALA A 95 -1.01 12.52 -2.09
CA ALA A 95 -0.41 11.37 -1.41
C ALA A 95 0.89 11.81 -0.72
N PRO A 96 1.17 11.38 0.53
CA PRO A 96 2.43 11.65 1.17
C PRO A 96 3.59 11.07 0.35
N LYS A 97 4.77 11.71 0.41
CA LYS A 97 5.98 11.13 -0.18
C LYS A 97 6.25 9.80 0.51
N ALA A 98 6.33 8.74 -0.28
CA ALA A 98 6.70 7.42 0.22
C ALA A 98 8.17 7.18 -0.07
N ASP A 99 8.94 6.88 0.96
CA ASP A 99 10.36 6.50 0.84
C ASP A 99 10.53 5.07 0.35
N LYS A 100 9.43 4.29 0.38
CA LYS A 100 9.39 2.88 -0.02
C LYS A 100 8.18 2.62 -0.90
N ALA A 101 8.23 1.56 -1.68
CA ALA A 101 7.07 1.07 -2.41
C ALA A 101 5.90 0.84 -1.47
N GLY A 102 4.75 1.35 -1.82
CA GLY A 102 3.56 1.30 -0.97
C GLY A 102 2.27 1.47 -1.75
N GLN A 103 1.18 1.24 -1.06
CA GLN A 103 -0.17 1.45 -1.57
C GLN A 103 -0.89 2.46 -0.67
N PHE A 104 -1.44 3.50 -1.28
CA PHE A 104 -2.37 4.40 -0.63
C PHE A 104 -3.79 4.00 -1.00
N VAL A 105 -4.67 3.93 -0.03
CA VAL A 105 -6.09 3.69 -0.26
C VAL A 105 -6.83 4.99 -0.03
N LEU A 106 -7.36 5.56 -1.10
CA LEU A 106 -8.31 6.66 -1.02
C LEU A 106 -9.71 6.07 -0.87
N GLU A 107 -10.39 6.41 0.21
CA GLU A 107 -11.75 5.99 0.46
C GLU A 107 -12.66 7.21 0.57
N ALA A 108 -13.68 7.27 -0.26
CA ALA A 108 -14.76 8.23 -0.15
C ALA A 108 -15.98 7.55 0.48
N THR A 109 -16.54 8.21 1.50
CA THR A 109 -17.80 7.78 2.12
C THR A 109 -18.78 8.94 2.10
N TYR A 110 -20.04 8.65 1.81
CA TYR A 110 -21.15 9.59 1.88
C TYR A 110 -22.28 8.95 2.65
N THR A 111 -22.92 9.72 3.50
CA THR A 111 -24.15 9.32 4.16
C THR A 111 -25.15 10.47 4.00
N ASP A 112 -26.32 10.18 3.46
CA ASP A 112 -27.37 11.17 3.27
C ASP A 112 -28.08 11.52 4.61
N ALA A 113 -28.90 12.55 4.59
CA ALA A 113 -29.67 12.97 5.76
C ALA A 113 -30.79 11.98 6.12
N GLY A 114 -31.08 11.04 5.24
CA GLY A 114 -32.18 10.09 5.40
C GLY A 114 -33.57 10.71 5.13
N ALA A 115 -34.51 9.82 4.85
CA ALA A 115 -35.93 10.16 4.77
C ALA A 115 -36.75 8.98 5.31
N ALA A 116 -37.82 9.26 6.04
CA ALA A 116 -38.71 8.21 6.51
C ALA A 116 -39.43 7.54 5.31
N PRO A 117 -39.62 6.22 5.33
CA PRO A 117 -39.25 5.25 6.38
C PRO A 117 -37.83 4.66 6.27
N ALA A 118 -37.06 4.96 5.22
CA ALA A 118 -35.79 4.28 4.89
C ALA A 118 -34.62 4.66 5.83
N GLY A 119 -34.70 5.79 6.55
CA GLY A 119 -33.57 6.29 7.32
C GLY A 119 -32.44 6.82 6.42
N SER A 120 -31.24 7.02 7.00
CA SER A 120 -30.08 7.46 6.23
C SER A 120 -29.43 6.31 5.46
N LEU A 121 -29.04 6.57 4.21
CA LEU A 121 -28.34 5.62 3.34
C LEU A 121 -26.88 6.04 3.18
N GLY A 122 -25.97 5.07 3.25
CA GLY A 122 -24.54 5.30 3.08
C GLY A 122 -24.02 4.71 1.78
N GLY A 123 -23.09 5.42 1.14
CA GLY A 123 -22.31 4.95 0.01
C GLY A 123 -20.82 4.98 0.31
N LYS A 124 -20.06 4.08 -0.30
CA LYS A 124 -18.61 3.99 -0.17
C LYS A 124 -17.97 3.69 -1.52
N ALA A 125 -16.91 4.43 -1.85
CA ALA A 125 -16.06 4.16 -2.98
C ALA A 125 -14.60 4.10 -2.53
N THR A 126 -13.82 3.20 -3.11
CA THR A 126 -12.41 3.01 -2.74
C THR A 126 -11.55 2.98 -3.99
N VAL A 127 -10.46 3.75 -3.97
CA VAL A 127 -9.43 3.74 -5.01
C VAL A 127 -8.08 3.42 -4.36
N ALA A 128 -7.41 2.39 -4.87
CA ALA A 128 -6.05 2.07 -4.46
C ALA A 128 -5.07 2.82 -5.37
N LEU A 129 -4.23 3.66 -4.77
CA LEU A 129 -3.13 4.36 -5.42
C LEU A 129 -1.84 3.66 -5.00
N ARG A 130 -1.05 3.24 -5.98
CA ARG A 130 0.28 2.65 -5.74
C ARG A 130 1.35 3.68 -6.04
N THR A 131 2.46 3.59 -5.33
CA THR A 131 3.68 4.32 -5.72
C THR A 131 4.13 3.86 -7.10
N ARG A 132 4.82 4.73 -7.83
CA ARG A 132 5.39 4.38 -9.14
C ARG A 132 6.45 3.29 -9.03
N ARG A 133 7.15 3.21 -7.89
CA ARG A 133 8.05 2.12 -7.52
C ARG A 133 7.25 1.01 -6.85
N ILE A 134 7.46 -0.20 -7.31
CA ILE A 134 6.77 -1.42 -6.86
C ILE A 134 7.83 -2.48 -6.60
N GLU A 135 7.83 -3.08 -5.42
CA GLU A 135 8.72 -4.19 -5.07
C GLU A 135 8.33 -5.44 -5.91
N ALA A 136 9.35 -6.11 -6.45
CA ALA A 136 9.13 -7.25 -7.34
C ALA A 136 8.43 -8.42 -6.62
N GLU A 137 8.66 -8.56 -5.31
CA GLU A 137 8.06 -9.59 -4.47
C GLU A 137 6.55 -9.43 -4.31
N SER A 138 6.00 -8.25 -4.63
CA SER A 138 4.56 -8.00 -4.62
C SER A 138 3.84 -8.51 -5.87
N ALA A 139 4.59 -8.97 -6.87
CA ALA A 139 4.03 -9.54 -8.09
C ALA A 139 3.50 -10.97 -7.87
N GLU A 140 2.53 -11.35 -8.69
CA GLU A 140 2.18 -12.76 -8.87
C GLU A 140 3.26 -13.41 -9.74
N LEU A 141 3.94 -14.44 -9.21
CA LEU A 141 5.09 -15.07 -9.83
C LEU A 141 4.69 -16.37 -10.54
N ASN A 142 5.10 -16.51 -11.80
CA ASN A 142 5.01 -17.78 -12.51
C ASN A 142 6.43 -18.22 -12.92
N GLY A 143 6.98 -19.16 -12.16
CA GLY A 143 8.32 -19.71 -12.32
C GLY A 143 9.39 -19.15 -11.38
N PRO A 144 9.56 -17.83 -11.21
CA PRO A 144 10.54 -17.28 -10.27
C PRO A 144 10.18 -17.57 -8.81
N LYS A 145 11.14 -17.32 -7.91
CA LYS A 145 10.95 -17.48 -6.46
C LYS A 145 11.10 -16.13 -5.75
N ASN A 146 10.18 -15.85 -4.83
CA ASN A 146 10.34 -14.78 -3.85
C ASN A 146 11.35 -15.21 -2.78
N THR A 147 12.43 -14.44 -2.62
CA THR A 147 13.50 -14.71 -1.64
C THR A 147 13.33 -13.92 -0.34
N GLY A 148 12.24 -13.13 -0.23
CA GLY A 148 11.97 -12.24 0.89
C GLY A 148 12.59 -10.84 0.78
N LYS A 149 13.51 -10.65 -0.18
CA LYS A 149 14.13 -9.34 -0.48
C LYS A 149 14.21 -9.05 -1.97
N THR A 150 14.11 -10.07 -2.81
CA THR A 150 14.18 -9.97 -4.26
C THR A 150 13.42 -11.12 -4.88
N VAL A 151 13.13 -11.02 -6.16
CA VAL A 151 12.65 -12.13 -6.98
C VAL A 151 13.83 -12.73 -7.71
N GLY A 152 14.13 -14.00 -7.44
CA GLY A 152 15.26 -14.74 -8.00
C GLY A 152 14.87 -16.09 -8.61
N SER A 153 15.85 -16.95 -8.88
CA SER A 153 15.65 -18.25 -9.57
C SER A 153 14.95 -18.07 -10.92
N THR A 154 15.33 -17.05 -11.65
CA THR A 154 14.71 -16.64 -12.89
C THR A 154 15.25 -17.40 -14.10
N ASN A 155 14.36 -17.77 -15.03
CA ASN A 155 14.67 -18.43 -16.29
C ASN A 155 13.93 -17.78 -17.45
N HIS A 156 14.30 -18.14 -18.68
CA HIS A 156 13.59 -17.72 -19.86
C HIS A 156 12.11 -18.15 -19.82
N GLY A 157 11.22 -17.22 -20.16
CA GLY A 157 9.77 -17.45 -20.16
C GLY A 157 9.10 -17.29 -18.79
N HIS A 158 9.86 -17.13 -17.70
CA HIS A 158 9.30 -16.80 -16.40
C HIS A 158 8.64 -15.43 -16.40
N THR A 159 7.59 -15.24 -15.59
CA THR A 159 6.84 -13.99 -15.56
C THR A 159 6.59 -13.46 -14.15
N LEU A 160 6.55 -12.13 -14.06
CA LEU A 160 6.04 -11.40 -12.89
C LEU A 160 4.79 -10.63 -13.36
N LYS A 161 3.66 -10.80 -12.70
CA LYS A 161 2.42 -10.09 -13.01
C LYS A 161 2.10 -9.07 -11.93
N PHE A 162 1.93 -7.83 -12.34
CA PHE A 162 1.42 -6.74 -11.51
C PHE A 162 -0.01 -6.44 -11.93
N ALA A 163 -0.97 -6.76 -11.08
CA ALA A 163 -2.38 -6.61 -11.40
C ALA A 163 -2.87 -5.16 -11.27
N ASN A 164 -3.72 -4.75 -12.21
CA ASN A 164 -4.51 -3.52 -12.12
C ASN A 164 -3.67 -2.25 -11.93
N LEU A 165 -2.56 -2.11 -12.67
CA LEU A 165 -1.73 -0.90 -12.67
C LEU A 165 -2.33 0.17 -13.57
N ASN A 166 -2.38 1.41 -13.09
CA ASN A 166 -2.69 2.55 -13.93
C ASN A 166 -1.43 2.99 -14.66
N LEU A 167 -1.42 2.86 -15.98
CA LEU A 167 -0.29 3.20 -16.86
C LEU A 167 -0.39 4.59 -17.46
N THR A 168 -1.45 5.35 -17.17
CA THR A 168 -1.58 6.73 -17.63
C THR A 168 -0.33 7.52 -17.21
N ASP A 169 0.28 8.25 -18.16
CA ASP A 169 1.51 9.02 -18.00
C ASP A 169 2.79 8.18 -17.76
N SER A 170 2.74 6.86 -17.97
CA SER A 170 3.93 6.01 -17.87
C SER A 170 4.64 5.94 -19.23
N GLN A 171 5.81 6.59 -19.35
CA GLN A 171 6.60 6.66 -20.57
C GLN A 171 7.84 5.77 -20.55
N SER A 172 8.26 5.29 -19.38
CA SER A 172 9.42 4.40 -19.25
C SER A 172 9.30 3.49 -18.05
N LEU A 173 10.00 2.34 -18.11
CA LEU A 173 10.19 1.44 -16.98
C LEU A 173 11.65 1.41 -16.57
N THR A 174 11.90 1.54 -15.27
CA THR A 174 13.18 1.23 -14.63
C THR A 174 13.05 -0.11 -13.92
N VAL A 175 13.97 -1.02 -14.15
CA VAL A 175 14.11 -2.31 -13.45
C VAL A 175 15.41 -2.28 -12.65
N PHE A 176 15.34 -2.40 -11.34
CA PHE A 176 16.52 -2.53 -10.48
C PHE A 176 16.80 -4.01 -10.28
N ALA A 177 17.86 -4.46 -10.93
CA ALA A 177 18.18 -5.88 -11.02
C ALA A 177 19.68 -6.14 -10.94
N SER A 178 20.03 -7.35 -10.50
CA SER A 178 21.38 -7.90 -10.61
C SER A 178 21.40 -9.06 -11.60
N ALA A 179 22.50 -9.21 -12.34
CA ALA A 179 22.68 -10.25 -13.32
C ALA A 179 24.12 -10.78 -13.29
N GLY A 180 24.31 -11.98 -12.75
CA GLY A 180 25.60 -12.64 -12.59
C GLY A 180 25.75 -13.88 -13.48
N GLY A 181 26.93 -14.52 -13.40
CA GLY A 181 27.18 -15.77 -14.11
C GLY A 181 27.00 -15.68 -15.63
N GLY A 182 26.23 -16.61 -16.20
CA GLY A 182 25.99 -16.70 -17.65
C GLY A 182 24.84 -15.85 -18.18
N SER A 183 24.32 -14.90 -17.40
CA SER A 183 23.09 -14.14 -17.69
C SER A 183 23.24 -13.02 -18.73
N LYS A 184 24.40 -12.84 -19.33
CA LYS A 184 24.65 -11.79 -20.32
C LYS A 184 23.64 -11.84 -21.48
N GLY A 185 23.06 -10.67 -21.81
CA GLY A 185 22.04 -10.54 -22.84
C GLY A 185 20.61 -10.82 -22.36
N SER A 186 20.40 -10.91 -21.07
CA SER A 186 19.05 -11.02 -20.48
C SER A 186 18.24 -9.73 -20.68
N LYS A 187 16.95 -9.90 -20.90
CA LYS A 187 15.98 -8.81 -21.14
C LYS A 187 14.71 -9.02 -20.33
N VAL A 188 13.99 -7.95 -20.13
CA VAL A 188 12.62 -7.96 -19.59
C VAL A 188 11.70 -7.35 -20.64
N GLU A 189 10.78 -8.14 -21.16
CA GLU A 189 9.68 -7.64 -21.99
C GLU A 189 8.52 -7.20 -21.11
N VAL A 190 7.97 -6.02 -21.39
CA VAL A 190 6.81 -5.45 -20.70
C VAL A 190 5.58 -5.66 -21.56
N ARG A 191 4.64 -6.48 -21.11
CA ARG A 191 3.47 -6.87 -21.88
C ARG A 191 2.17 -6.58 -21.13
N LEU A 192 1.09 -6.32 -21.88
CA LEU A 192 -0.24 -6.01 -21.33
C LEU A 192 -1.13 -7.24 -21.29
N ASP A 193 -1.83 -7.38 -20.17
CA ASP A 193 -3.00 -8.23 -19.94
C ASP A 193 -2.75 -9.74 -20.10
N ALA A 194 -1.69 -10.15 -20.80
CA ALA A 194 -1.23 -11.53 -20.92
C ALA A 194 0.29 -11.60 -21.13
N PRO A 195 0.96 -12.73 -20.81
CA PRO A 195 2.39 -12.92 -21.06
C PRO A 195 2.79 -12.83 -22.55
N ASP A 196 1.87 -13.12 -23.44
CA ASP A 196 1.97 -13.01 -24.91
C ASP A 196 1.18 -11.81 -25.48
N GLY A 197 0.66 -10.96 -24.60
CA GLY A 197 -0.11 -9.77 -24.96
C GLY A 197 0.74 -8.67 -25.61
N PRO A 198 0.14 -7.51 -25.91
CA PRO A 198 0.82 -6.39 -26.56
C PRO A 198 2.12 -5.99 -25.85
N LEU A 199 3.20 -5.88 -26.63
CA LEU A 199 4.51 -5.46 -26.13
C LEU A 199 4.56 -3.94 -25.98
N LEU A 200 4.79 -3.44 -24.78
CA LEU A 200 4.99 -2.00 -24.52
C LEU A 200 6.45 -1.57 -24.64
N GLY A 201 7.37 -2.45 -24.34
CA GLY A 201 8.79 -2.15 -24.40
C GLY A 201 9.66 -3.30 -23.90
N THR A 202 10.97 -3.17 -24.09
CA THR A 202 11.95 -4.17 -23.67
C THR A 202 13.07 -3.48 -22.92
N VAL A 203 13.36 -3.95 -21.71
CA VAL A 203 14.45 -3.47 -20.86
C VAL A 203 15.63 -4.43 -20.99
N ASP A 204 16.75 -3.97 -21.54
CA ASP A 204 18.01 -4.70 -21.53
C ASP A 204 18.61 -4.69 -20.12
N ILE A 205 18.97 -5.86 -19.60
CA ILE A 205 19.53 -5.99 -18.25
C ILE A 205 21.05 -5.99 -18.29
N THR A 206 21.63 -5.02 -17.60
CA THR A 206 23.08 -4.89 -17.45
C THR A 206 23.63 -6.11 -16.72
N HIS A 207 24.59 -6.78 -17.33
CA HIS A 207 25.33 -7.85 -16.67
C HIS A 207 26.26 -7.26 -15.60
N THR A 208 25.90 -7.41 -14.32
CA THR A 208 26.63 -6.83 -13.19
C THR A 208 27.82 -7.70 -12.73
N GLY A 209 27.93 -8.92 -13.25
CA GLY A 209 28.97 -9.89 -12.90
C GLY A 209 28.68 -10.68 -11.62
N GLU A 210 27.95 -10.07 -10.68
CA GLU A 210 27.64 -10.63 -9.37
C GLU A 210 26.13 -10.56 -9.07
N TRP A 211 25.61 -11.57 -8.39
CA TRP A 211 24.19 -11.64 -7.99
C TRP A 211 23.82 -10.67 -6.87
N SER A 212 24.81 -10.13 -6.15
CA SER A 212 24.64 -9.15 -5.07
C SER A 212 24.72 -7.71 -5.55
N LYS A 213 25.23 -7.47 -6.77
CA LYS A 213 25.43 -6.13 -7.33
C LYS A 213 24.27 -5.75 -8.23
N PHE A 214 23.43 -4.82 -7.78
CA PHE A 214 22.26 -4.33 -8.50
C PHE A 214 22.59 -3.09 -9.33
N ALA A 215 21.88 -2.92 -10.44
CA ALA A 215 21.93 -1.74 -11.30
C ALA A 215 20.52 -1.37 -11.77
N GLU A 216 20.30 -0.08 -12.02
CA GLU A 216 19.10 0.41 -12.67
C GLU A 216 19.20 0.21 -14.18
N ASN A 217 18.15 -0.37 -14.76
CA ASN A 217 18.03 -0.60 -16.19
C ASN A 217 16.75 0.06 -16.67
N LYS A 218 16.85 1.06 -17.53
CA LYS A 218 15.72 1.86 -17.99
C LYS A 218 15.48 1.70 -19.47
N ALA A 219 14.21 1.58 -19.87
CA ALA A 219 13.79 1.60 -21.26
C ALA A 219 12.50 2.39 -21.45
N PRO A 220 12.27 2.97 -22.62
CA PRO A 220 11.01 3.61 -22.96
C PRO A 220 9.90 2.58 -23.07
N LEU A 221 8.66 3.01 -22.81
CA LEU A 221 7.44 2.26 -23.02
C LEU A 221 6.58 2.96 -24.05
N THR A 222 5.92 2.17 -24.89
CA THR A 222 4.81 2.65 -25.71
C THR A 222 3.70 3.14 -24.78
N ALA A 223 3.18 4.33 -25.06
CA ALA A 223 2.14 4.94 -24.25
C ALA A 223 0.90 4.04 -24.16
N SER A 224 0.41 3.86 -22.96
CA SER A 224 -0.83 3.17 -22.66
C SER A 224 -1.60 3.95 -21.61
N THR A 225 -2.93 3.88 -21.67
CA THR A 225 -3.81 4.59 -20.73
C THR A 225 -4.72 3.60 -20.02
N GLY A 226 -5.13 3.98 -18.81
CA GLY A 226 -6.03 3.14 -18.04
C GLY A 226 -5.35 2.09 -17.20
N ARG A 227 -6.12 1.11 -16.75
CA ARG A 227 -5.68 0.07 -15.82
C ARG A 227 -5.52 -1.26 -16.54
N HIS A 228 -4.33 -1.85 -16.40
CA HIS A 228 -3.94 -3.09 -17.05
C HIS A 228 -3.28 -4.06 -16.06
N ASN A 229 -3.31 -5.33 -16.38
CA ASN A 229 -2.39 -6.29 -15.82
C ASN A 229 -1.08 -6.19 -16.59
N VAL A 230 0.02 -5.87 -15.91
CA VAL A 230 1.34 -5.76 -16.55
C VAL A 230 2.14 -7.01 -16.27
N TYR A 231 2.61 -7.64 -17.32
CA TYR A 231 3.49 -8.80 -17.26
C TYR A 231 4.93 -8.40 -17.60
N LEU A 232 5.86 -8.74 -16.74
CA LEU A 232 7.28 -8.71 -17.03
C LEU A 232 7.69 -10.13 -17.43
N VAL A 233 7.98 -10.33 -18.70
CA VAL A 233 8.42 -11.61 -19.26
C VAL A 233 9.94 -11.62 -19.35
N LEU A 234 10.59 -12.59 -18.70
CA LEU A 234 12.03 -12.67 -18.63
C LEU A 234 12.58 -13.44 -19.84
N VAL A 235 13.48 -12.82 -20.58
CA VAL A 235 13.92 -13.32 -21.88
C VAL A 235 15.44 -13.49 -21.93
N ASN A 236 15.88 -14.71 -22.18
CA ASN A 236 17.21 -15.09 -22.65
C ASN A 236 17.20 -16.59 -22.99
N PRO A 237 16.85 -16.95 -24.24
CA PRO A 237 16.71 -18.35 -24.64
C PRO A 237 17.99 -19.17 -24.37
N GLY A 238 17.81 -20.36 -23.83
CA GLY A 238 18.91 -21.29 -23.57
C GLY A 238 19.78 -20.95 -22.33
N LYS A 239 19.39 -19.95 -21.55
CA LYS A 239 20.08 -19.57 -20.32
C LYS A 239 19.17 -19.78 -19.11
N GLY A 240 19.76 -20.17 -17.99
CA GLY A 240 19.14 -20.19 -16.67
C GLY A 240 19.82 -19.20 -15.76
N GLY A 241 19.11 -18.77 -14.70
CA GLY A 241 19.64 -17.78 -13.78
C GLY A 241 19.82 -16.43 -14.47
N LEU A 242 18.73 -15.78 -14.92
CA LEU A 242 18.84 -14.59 -15.74
C LEU A 242 19.15 -13.34 -14.91
N MET A 243 18.44 -13.14 -13.80
CA MET A 243 18.55 -11.94 -12.95
C MET A 243 17.91 -12.15 -11.59
N ASN A 244 18.27 -11.30 -10.61
CA ASN A 244 17.44 -11.05 -9.43
C ASN A 244 16.85 -9.66 -9.59
N ILE A 245 15.55 -9.51 -9.33
CA ILE A 245 14.84 -8.24 -9.42
C ILE A 245 14.42 -7.83 -8.01
N ASP A 246 14.77 -6.60 -7.61
CA ASP A 246 14.39 -6.01 -6.33
C ASP A 246 13.09 -5.20 -6.52
N TRP A 247 13.13 -4.20 -7.39
CA TRP A 247 11.96 -3.36 -7.66
C TRP A 247 11.88 -2.94 -9.12
N VAL A 248 10.70 -2.48 -9.49
CA VAL A 248 10.42 -1.84 -10.78
C VAL A 248 9.78 -0.48 -10.56
N GLN A 249 10.00 0.47 -11.47
CA GLN A 249 9.42 1.81 -11.38
C GLN A 249 8.93 2.30 -12.73
N PHE A 250 7.64 2.62 -12.79
CA PHE A 250 7.01 3.25 -13.97
C PHE A 250 7.21 4.77 -13.86
N ASN A 251 7.88 5.37 -14.85
CA ASN A 251 8.19 6.78 -14.85
C ASN A 251 7.37 7.54 -15.90
N PRO A 252 7.07 8.83 -15.63
CA PRO A 252 6.46 9.72 -16.62
C PRO A 252 7.41 10.04 -17.72
#